data_7cabd66ae8f714ddd70530128ccbdb05
#
_entry.id   7cabd66ae8f714ddd70530128ccbdb05
#
_cell.length_a   1.000
_cell.length_b   1.000
_cell.length_c   1.000
_cell.angle_alpha   90.00
_cell.angle_beta   90.00
_cell.angle_gamma   90.00
#
_symmetry.space_group_name_H-M   'P 1'
#
loop_
_entity.id
_entity.type
_entity.pdbx_description
1 polymer ?
#
loop_
_entity_poly.entity_id
_entity_poly.type
_entity_poly.pdbx_seq_one_letter_code
_entity_poly.pdbx_strand_id
1 'polypeptide(L)'
;MTVSDSGPRMQSGPTSERHAPSQDDGSSESYAPSQDDGTTGSRTLSLDDGDLHVCQDGPRDAPALLLVHGSASSLRSWDAMVPLLAGRHHVIRIDLLGHGRSGKPDDRSYATPDQARRVGEALDRLGIEHAVVAGHSSGGVVATALAELRPGLVDALALINTGPSLEAYIPQEPLPLDPSRWPPTDDQILRFGRTAFSRPDFEVPQELVDEVRLMTFHTLTTTMRETTEYLKERALPDRLAGLGKPLLVLFGADDGRWRPSSAAGYRKVPGVTVELLPGLGHTPILEDPQRTAALLLDFTTRRR
;
A
#
# COMPACT_ATOMS: atom_id res chain seq x y z
N MET A 1 -5.49 38.02 72.17
CA MET A 1 -4.27 38.70 72.65
C MET A 1 -3.46 38.98 71.43
N THR A 2 -3.60 40.16 71.00
CA THR A 2 -2.67 41.28 70.95
C THR A 2 -1.65 41.14 69.81
N VAL A 3 -1.84 41.88 68.69
CA VAL A 3 -1.34 43.25 68.45
C VAL A 3 0.10 43.19 67.96
N SER A 4 0.60 43.76 66.93
CA SER A 4 0.52 44.98 66.16
C SER A 4 1.63 44.86 65.13
N ASP A 5 1.53 45.35 64.00
CA ASP A 5 1.50 46.72 63.44
C ASP A 5 2.88 47.12 62.86
N SER A 6 2.78 47.80 61.77
CA SER A 6 3.64 48.84 61.21
C SER A 6 4.31 48.54 59.83
N GLY A 7 3.73 49.10 58.79
CA GLY A 7 4.48 49.59 57.64
C GLY A 7 5.18 50.94 58.03
N PRO A 8 5.73 51.77 57.11
CA PRO A 8 5.35 52.04 55.75
C PRO A 8 6.50 52.49 54.79
N ARG A 9 6.08 52.88 53.56
CA ARG A 9 6.61 53.95 52.64
C ARG A 9 7.65 53.54 51.58
N MET A 10 7.18 53.57 50.38
CA MET A 10 7.29 54.58 49.29
C MET A 10 8.72 54.85 48.78
N GLN A 11 9.00 54.66 47.49
CA GLN A 11 9.02 55.68 46.47
C GLN A 11 9.43 55.21 45.08
N SER A 12 8.67 55.65 44.14
CA SER A 12 8.94 56.22 42.79
C SER A 12 9.49 55.30 41.72
N GLY A 13 8.66 55.15 40.67
CA GLY A 13 9.07 54.80 39.30
C GLY A 13 9.84 55.98 38.66
N PRO A 14 10.09 55.99 37.37
CA PRO A 14 9.25 55.50 36.25
C PRO A 14 10.09 54.83 35.13
N THR A 15 9.54 54.20 34.16
CA THR A 15 9.44 54.56 32.75
C THR A 15 8.96 53.41 31.88
N SER A 16 7.99 53.73 31.13
CA SER A 16 7.37 53.04 30.02
C SER A 16 8.40 52.66 28.94
N GLU A 17 8.44 51.40 28.57
CA GLU A 17 8.76 51.01 27.21
C GLU A 17 7.76 49.96 26.74
N ARG A 18 6.94 50.38 25.76
CA ARG A 18 6.00 49.54 25.03
C ARG A 18 6.80 48.68 24.07
N HIS A 19 6.79 47.38 24.29
CA HIS A 19 7.17 46.41 23.25
C HIS A 19 5.90 46.05 22.50
N ALA A 20 5.92 46.33 21.21
CA ALA A 20 4.94 45.87 20.23
C ALA A 20 5.02 44.34 20.08
N PRO A 21 3.89 43.65 19.79
CA PRO A 21 3.93 42.21 19.50
C PRO A 21 4.62 42.00 18.15
N SER A 22 5.64 41.14 18.16
CA SER A 22 6.25 40.57 16.95
C SER A 22 5.20 39.81 16.17
N GLN A 23 4.97 40.22 14.94
CA GLN A 23 4.23 39.49 13.94
C GLN A 23 4.99 38.19 13.67
N ASP A 24 4.34 37.10 13.94
CA ASP A 24 4.77 35.74 13.51
C ASP A 24 4.51 35.70 12.00
N ASP A 25 5.60 35.84 11.23
CA ASP A 25 5.59 35.66 9.79
C ASP A 25 5.44 34.18 9.49
N GLY A 26 4.19 33.76 9.34
CA GLY A 26 3.85 32.44 8.81
C GLY A 26 4.29 32.30 7.36
N SER A 27 5.59 32.14 7.14
CA SER A 27 6.11 31.68 5.85
C SER A 27 5.73 30.22 5.68
N SER A 28 4.60 29.97 5.01
CA SER A 28 4.33 28.70 4.37
C SER A 28 5.46 28.44 3.35
N GLU A 29 6.40 27.60 3.70
CA GLU A 29 7.33 27.05 2.71
C GLU A 29 6.51 26.31 1.66
N SER A 30 6.26 26.99 0.55
CA SER A 30 5.80 26.37 -0.68
C SER A 30 6.90 25.43 -1.15
N TYR A 31 6.67 24.13 -1.00
CA TYR A 31 7.51 23.08 -1.56
C TYR A 31 7.54 23.27 -3.09
N ALA A 32 8.60 23.87 -3.59
CA ALA A 32 8.84 23.95 -5.03
C ALA A 32 9.06 22.53 -5.56
N PRO A 33 8.39 22.13 -6.67
CA PRO A 33 8.65 20.83 -7.25
C PRO A 33 10.11 20.78 -7.71
N SER A 34 10.86 19.80 -7.18
CA SER A 34 12.19 19.46 -7.69
C SER A 34 12.09 19.15 -9.18
N GLN A 35 13.02 19.69 -9.97
CA GLN A 35 13.11 19.41 -11.41
C GLN A 35 13.18 17.91 -11.62
N ASP A 36 12.24 17.40 -12.39
CA ASP A 36 12.11 15.99 -12.79
C ASP A 36 13.32 15.64 -13.68
N ASP A 37 14.25 14.86 -13.14
CA ASP A 37 15.37 14.28 -13.91
C ASP A 37 14.98 13.06 -14.72
N GLY A 38 13.68 12.78 -14.83
CA GLY A 38 13.09 11.79 -15.74
C GLY A 38 13.17 10.33 -15.26
N THR A 39 13.78 10.04 -14.11
CA THR A 39 14.01 8.67 -13.64
C THR A 39 13.20 8.24 -12.43
N THR A 40 12.85 9.14 -11.52
CA THR A 40 12.03 8.82 -10.34
C THR A 40 11.16 10.01 -9.98
N GLY A 41 9.84 9.85 -10.11
CA GLY A 41 8.89 10.91 -9.75
C GLY A 41 7.94 10.45 -8.64
N SER A 42 7.98 11.14 -7.48
CA SER A 42 7.01 10.96 -6.38
C SER A 42 6.07 12.16 -6.37
N ARG A 43 4.75 11.93 -6.40
CA ARG A 43 3.76 13.00 -6.33
C ARG A 43 2.44 12.55 -5.73
N THR A 44 1.65 13.51 -5.27
CA THR A 44 0.25 13.31 -4.88
C THR A 44 -0.65 13.67 -6.07
N LEU A 45 -1.57 12.79 -6.40
CA LEU A 45 -2.65 13.03 -7.37
C LEU A 45 -3.91 13.36 -6.58
N SER A 46 -4.45 14.55 -6.78
CA SER A 46 -5.74 14.91 -6.20
C SER A 46 -6.86 14.37 -7.07
N LEU A 47 -7.62 13.42 -6.53
CA LEU A 47 -8.80 12.85 -7.13
C LEU A 47 -10.05 13.43 -6.42
N ASP A 48 -11.20 13.36 -7.06
CA ASP A 48 -12.46 13.87 -6.48
C ASP A 48 -12.85 13.12 -5.18
N ASP A 49 -12.35 11.89 -5.03
CA ASP A 49 -12.70 10.96 -3.94
C ASP A 49 -11.49 10.62 -3.05
N GLY A 50 -10.51 11.52 -2.97
CA GLY A 50 -9.36 11.43 -2.10
C GLY A 50 -8.02 11.44 -2.82
N ASP A 51 -7.01 11.95 -2.16
CA ASP A 51 -5.66 12.10 -2.70
C ASP A 51 -4.90 10.78 -2.68
N LEU A 52 -4.27 10.42 -3.81
CA LEU A 52 -3.40 9.26 -3.91
C LEU A 52 -1.95 9.67 -4.12
N HIS A 53 -1.06 9.08 -3.34
CA HIS A 53 0.37 9.20 -3.52
C HIS A 53 0.86 8.14 -4.52
N VAL A 54 1.65 8.57 -5.50
CA VAL A 54 2.19 7.71 -6.55
C VAL A 54 3.68 7.94 -6.73
N CYS A 55 4.39 6.87 -7.05
CA CYS A 55 5.78 6.92 -7.51
C CYS A 55 5.88 6.31 -8.89
N GLN A 56 6.75 6.86 -9.71
CA GLN A 56 6.97 6.38 -11.06
C GLN A 56 8.48 6.27 -11.31
N ASP A 57 8.92 5.12 -11.80
CA ASP A 57 10.31 4.78 -12.03
C ASP A 57 10.49 4.21 -13.43
N GLY A 58 11.67 4.39 -14.01
CA GLY A 58 12.02 3.90 -15.35
C GLY A 58 11.49 4.78 -16.50
N PRO A 59 11.78 4.38 -17.78
CA PRO A 59 11.43 5.17 -18.95
C PRO A 59 9.91 5.30 -19.12
N ARG A 60 9.44 6.50 -19.35
CA ARG A 60 8.01 6.80 -19.51
C ARG A 60 7.38 6.24 -20.77
N ASP A 61 8.19 5.94 -21.77
CA ASP A 61 7.81 5.32 -23.04
C ASP A 61 7.87 3.79 -23.03
N ALA A 62 8.38 3.21 -21.93
CA ALA A 62 8.35 1.76 -21.73
C ALA A 62 6.94 1.28 -21.36
N PRO A 63 6.62 -0.01 -21.57
CA PRO A 63 5.32 -0.58 -21.17
C PRO A 63 5.04 -0.39 -19.69
N ALA A 64 3.85 0.08 -19.36
CA ALA A 64 3.47 0.37 -17.99
C ALA A 64 3.27 -0.92 -17.15
N LEU A 65 3.83 -0.90 -15.94
CA LEU A 65 3.70 -1.94 -14.93
C LEU A 65 3.24 -1.28 -13.63
N LEU A 66 1.97 -1.49 -13.28
CA LEU A 66 1.41 -1.03 -12.02
C LEU A 66 1.67 -2.05 -10.92
N LEU A 67 2.17 -1.60 -9.77
CA LEU A 67 2.40 -2.40 -8.57
C LEU A 67 1.48 -1.93 -7.44
N VAL A 68 0.62 -2.83 -6.95
CA VAL A 68 -0.37 -2.56 -5.91
C VAL A 68 0.00 -3.33 -4.65
N HIS A 69 0.22 -2.62 -3.55
CA HIS A 69 0.64 -3.18 -2.26
C HIS A 69 -0.49 -3.91 -1.52
N GLY A 70 -0.14 -4.70 -0.51
CA GLY A 70 -1.06 -5.42 0.37
C GLY A 70 -1.59 -4.59 1.54
N SER A 71 -2.41 -5.23 2.39
CA SER A 71 -2.94 -4.62 3.62
C SER A 71 -1.83 -4.22 4.58
N ALA A 72 -2.04 -3.14 5.34
CA ALA A 72 -1.12 -2.61 6.34
C ALA A 72 0.30 -2.38 5.78
N SER A 73 0.39 -1.91 4.53
CA SER A 73 1.62 -1.70 3.79
C SER A 73 1.50 -0.43 2.94
N SER A 74 2.49 -0.15 2.13
CA SER A 74 2.52 0.98 1.19
C SER A 74 3.24 0.60 -0.10
N LEU A 75 3.32 1.55 -1.04
CA LEU A 75 4.11 1.41 -2.26
C LEU A 75 5.59 1.07 -1.99
N ARG A 76 6.10 1.37 -0.78
CA ARG A 76 7.48 1.07 -0.39
C ARG A 76 7.77 -0.42 -0.26
N SER A 77 6.75 -1.27 -0.07
CA SER A 77 6.93 -2.73 -0.08
C SER A 77 7.51 -3.26 -1.40
N TRP A 78 7.48 -2.44 -2.45
CA TRP A 78 8.02 -2.75 -3.76
C TRP A 78 9.43 -2.19 -4.00
N ASP A 79 10.01 -1.42 -3.05
CA ASP A 79 11.29 -0.71 -3.26
C ASP A 79 12.42 -1.65 -3.72
N ALA A 80 12.50 -2.86 -3.16
CA ALA A 80 13.49 -3.86 -3.56
C ALA A 80 13.27 -4.43 -5.00
N MET A 81 12.04 -4.35 -5.51
CA MET A 81 11.68 -4.82 -6.86
C MET A 81 11.96 -3.76 -7.94
N VAL A 82 11.84 -2.48 -7.61
CA VAL A 82 11.92 -1.37 -8.58
C VAL A 82 13.21 -1.39 -9.41
N PRO A 83 14.42 -1.49 -8.83
CA PRO A 83 15.66 -1.51 -9.62
C PRO A 83 15.73 -2.67 -10.62
N LEU A 84 15.03 -3.76 -10.32
CA LEU A 84 15.00 -4.97 -11.15
C LEU A 84 14.01 -4.84 -12.31
N LEU A 85 13.01 -3.99 -12.20
CA LEU A 85 11.89 -3.84 -13.15
C LEU A 85 12.02 -2.59 -14.02
N ALA A 86 12.51 -1.48 -13.46
CA ALA A 86 12.52 -0.17 -14.09
C ALA A 86 13.39 -0.08 -15.35
N GLY A 87 14.36 -0.98 -15.53
CA GLY A 87 15.13 -1.03 -16.78
C GLY A 87 14.35 -1.49 -18.01
N ARG A 88 13.14 -2.05 -17.83
CA ARG A 88 12.30 -2.58 -18.93
C ARG A 88 10.87 -2.07 -18.92
N HIS A 89 10.44 -1.43 -17.84
CA HIS A 89 9.06 -0.98 -17.65
C HIS A 89 9.03 0.45 -17.10
N HIS A 90 7.98 1.16 -17.47
CA HIS A 90 7.51 2.30 -16.73
C HIS A 90 6.79 1.75 -15.48
N VAL A 91 7.49 1.68 -14.36
CA VAL A 91 6.98 1.14 -13.11
C VAL A 91 6.19 2.22 -12.37
N ILE A 92 4.93 1.93 -12.08
CA ILE A 92 4.02 2.81 -11.36
C ILE A 92 3.67 2.12 -10.05
N ARG A 93 3.88 2.81 -8.93
CA ARG A 93 3.53 2.34 -7.58
C ARG A 93 2.56 3.32 -6.97
N ILE A 94 1.52 2.80 -6.33
CA ILE A 94 0.44 3.62 -5.73
C ILE A 94 0.27 3.23 -4.27
N ASP A 95 0.18 4.23 -3.39
CA ASP A 95 -0.43 4.05 -2.07
C ASP A 95 -1.95 4.06 -2.24
N LEU A 96 -2.62 2.97 -1.90
CA LEU A 96 -4.08 2.93 -1.88
C LEU A 96 -4.63 3.96 -0.87
N LEU A 97 -5.82 4.47 -1.10
CA LEU A 97 -6.46 5.37 -0.13
C LEU A 97 -6.46 4.71 1.26
N GLY A 98 -6.08 5.46 2.28
CA GLY A 98 -5.93 4.95 3.65
C GLY A 98 -4.53 4.43 4.00
N HIS A 99 -3.60 4.32 3.03
CA HIS A 99 -2.27 3.76 3.22
C HIS A 99 -1.17 4.77 2.87
N GLY A 100 0.04 4.52 3.37
CA GLY A 100 1.24 5.28 3.07
C GLY A 100 1.01 6.79 3.17
N ARG A 101 1.34 7.51 2.11
CA ARG A 101 1.16 8.98 2.00
C ARG A 101 -0.17 9.40 1.37
N SER A 102 -1.00 8.46 0.94
CA SER A 102 -2.35 8.76 0.46
C SER A 102 -3.26 9.30 1.56
N GLY A 103 -4.32 10.00 1.19
CA GLY A 103 -5.33 10.52 2.10
C GLY A 103 -5.95 9.41 2.95
N LYS A 104 -6.43 9.78 4.14
CA LYS A 104 -7.05 8.86 5.11
C LYS A 104 -8.40 9.41 5.62
N PRO A 105 -9.31 9.78 4.72
CA PRO A 105 -10.60 10.37 5.11
C PRO A 105 -11.49 9.33 5.81
N ASP A 106 -12.21 9.75 6.84
CA ASP A 106 -13.15 8.88 7.56
C ASP A 106 -14.52 8.79 6.87
N ASP A 107 -14.79 9.69 5.94
CA ASP A 107 -16.08 9.84 5.24
C ASP A 107 -16.09 9.25 3.82
N ARG A 108 -15.05 8.51 3.42
CA ARG A 108 -14.94 7.89 2.10
C ARG A 108 -15.03 6.37 2.19
N SER A 109 -15.51 5.79 1.09
CA SER A 109 -15.57 4.33 0.95
C SER A 109 -14.18 3.73 0.75
N TYR A 110 -13.91 2.64 1.46
CA TYR A 110 -12.72 1.81 1.30
C TYR A 110 -13.04 0.45 0.65
N ALA A 111 -14.25 0.31 0.11
CA ALA A 111 -14.65 -0.91 -0.60
C ALA A 111 -13.67 -1.21 -1.75
N THR A 112 -13.39 -2.49 -1.98
CA THR A 112 -12.43 -2.92 -3.00
C THR A 112 -12.73 -2.34 -4.39
N PRO A 113 -14.00 -2.27 -4.87
CA PRO A 113 -14.31 -1.63 -6.15
C PRO A 113 -14.01 -0.13 -6.18
N ASP A 114 -14.20 0.58 -5.05
CA ASP A 114 -13.88 2.01 -4.97
C ASP A 114 -12.38 2.26 -4.95
N GLN A 115 -11.61 1.42 -4.27
CA GLN A 115 -10.14 1.45 -4.37
C GLN A 115 -9.68 1.23 -5.82
N ALA A 116 -10.23 0.22 -6.49
CA ALA A 116 -9.92 -0.07 -7.89
C ALA A 116 -10.30 1.09 -8.83
N ARG A 117 -11.46 1.74 -8.61
CA ARG A 117 -11.87 2.92 -9.38
C ARG A 117 -10.88 4.06 -9.24
N ARG A 118 -10.43 4.37 -8.01
CA ARG A 118 -9.40 5.41 -7.76
C ARG A 118 -8.07 5.08 -8.42
N VAL A 119 -7.66 3.81 -8.38
CA VAL A 119 -6.45 3.36 -9.08
C VAL A 119 -6.59 3.59 -10.59
N GLY A 120 -7.73 3.23 -11.18
CA GLY A 120 -8.02 3.50 -12.59
C GLY A 120 -7.97 4.99 -12.92
N GLU A 121 -8.60 5.84 -12.09
CA GLU A 121 -8.55 7.29 -12.26
C GLU A 121 -7.12 7.85 -12.14
N ALA A 122 -6.33 7.32 -11.20
CA ALA A 122 -4.92 7.72 -11.09
C ALA A 122 -4.13 7.38 -12.36
N LEU A 123 -4.36 6.21 -12.96
CA LEU A 123 -3.73 5.85 -14.24
C LEU A 123 -4.18 6.77 -15.38
N ASP A 124 -5.46 7.15 -15.45
CA ASP A 124 -5.97 8.13 -16.40
C ASP A 124 -5.25 9.49 -16.26
N ARG A 125 -5.08 9.97 -14.99
CA ARG A 125 -4.34 11.23 -14.69
C ARG A 125 -2.85 11.15 -15.03
N LEU A 126 -2.30 9.94 -15.09
CA LEU A 126 -0.92 9.69 -15.53
C LEU A 126 -0.79 9.50 -17.04
N GLY A 127 -1.91 9.47 -17.78
CA GLY A 127 -1.91 9.23 -19.22
C GLY A 127 -1.64 7.77 -19.59
N ILE A 128 -1.95 6.82 -18.70
CA ILE A 128 -1.73 5.39 -18.91
C ILE A 128 -3.01 4.77 -19.46
N GLU A 129 -2.96 4.33 -20.70
CA GLU A 129 -4.09 3.68 -21.38
C GLU A 129 -4.09 2.16 -21.22
N HIS A 130 -2.90 1.57 -21.01
CA HIS A 130 -2.69 0.13 -20.91
C HIS A 130 -1.62 -0.19 -19.86
N ALA A 131 -1.84 -1.17 -19.01
CA ALA A 131 -0.87 -1.61 -18.02
C ALA A 131 -0.97 -3.11 -17.73
N VAL A 132 0.18 -3.73 -17.45
CA VAL A 132 0.23 -4.96 -16.66
C VAL A 132 0.08 -4.58 -15.21
N VAL A 133 -0.77 -5.27 -14.46
CA VAL A 133 -1.03 -4.96 -13.05
C VAL A 133 -0.57 -6.10 -12.17
N ALA A 134 0.37 -5.83 -11.29
CA ALA A 134 0.84 -6.77 -10.28
C ALA A 134 0.33 -6.35 -8.90
N GLY A 135 -0.34 -7.25 -8.19
CA GLY A 135 -0.85 -7.01 -6.85
C GLY A 135 -0.34 -8.03 -5.85
N HIS A 136 0.15 -7.56 -4.69
CA HIS A 136 0.55 -8.40 -3.58
C HIS A 136 -0.58 -8.51 -2.56
N SER A 137 -0.90 -9.72 -2.12
CA SER A 137 -1.90 -9.98 -1.07
C SER A 137 -3.25 -9.32 -1.42
N SER A 138 -3.80 -8.44 -0.56
CA SER A 138 -5.03 -7.67 -0.83
C SER A 138 -4.91 -6.74 -2.05
N GLY A 139 -3.70 -6.32 -2.42
CA GLY A 139 -3.45 -5.59 -3.66
C GLY A 139 -3.83 -6.39 -4.91
N GLY A 140 -3.72 -7.72 -4.86
CA GLY A 140 -4.21 -8.60 -5.93
C GLY A 140 -5.73 -8.65 -6.01
N VAL A 141 -6.42 -8.43 -4.87
CA VAL A 141 -7.89 -8.30 -4.85
C VAL A 141 -8.31 -6.99 -5.53
N VAL A 142 -7.62 -5.88 -5.22
CA VAL A 142 -7.84 -4.58 -5.89
C VAL A 142 -7.50 -4.65 -7.38
N ALA A 143 -6.40 -5.33 -7.76
CA ALA A 143 -6.02 -5.54 -9.15
C ALA A 143 -7.09 -6.33 -9.93
N THR A 144 -7.70 -7.35 -9.29
CA THR A 144 -8.81 -8.10 -9.89
C THR A 144 -10.02 -7.21 -10.10
N ALA A 145 -10.40 -6.40 -9.10
CA ALA A 145 -11.52 -5.45 -9.23
C ALA A 145 -11.24 -4.39 -10.31
N LEU A 146 -10.00 -3.92 -10.45
CA LEU A 146 -9.61 -3.00 -11.52
C LEU A 146 -9.82 -3.64 -12.90
N ALA A 147 -9.43 -4.90 -13.06
CA ALA A 147 -9.62 -5.61 -14.33
C ALA A 147 -11.11 -5.87 -14.65
N GLU A 148 -11.97 -6.07 -13.64
CA GLU A 148 -13.42 -6.16 -13.82
C GLU A 148 -14.01 -4.81 -14.25
N LEU A 149 -13.60 -3.70 -13.61
CA LEU A 149 -14.12 -2.37 -13.89
C LEU A 149 -13.58 -1.75 -15.19
N ARG A 150 -12.32 -2.00 -15.48
CA ARG A 150 -11.58 -1.38 -16.59
C ARG A 150 -10.82 -2.42 -17.42
N PRO A 151 -11.54 -3.36 -18.08
CA PRO A 151 -10.88 -4.44 -18.82
C PRO A 151 -10.02 -3.94 -19.99
N GLY A 152 -10.31 -2.75 -20.55
CA GLY A 152 -9.48 -2.13 -21.58
C GLY A 152 -8.14 -1.61 -21.07
N LEU A 153 -8.08 -1.18 -19.80
CA LEU A 153 -6.88 -0.64 -19.16
C LEU A 153 -5.88 -1.74 -18.74
N VAL A 154 -6.40 -2.90 -18.32
CA VAL A 154 -5.58 -4.00 -17.79
C VAL A 154 -5.27 -5.00 -18.88
N ASP A 155 -4.02 -5.07 -19.32
CA ASP A 155 -3.56 -6.01 -20.35
C ASP A 155 -3.34 -7.42 -19.80
N ALA A 156 -2.78 -7.51 -18.59
CA ALA A 156 -2.51 -8.76 -17.89
C ALA A 156 -2.43 -8.54 -16.37
N LEU A 157 -2.59 -9.63 -15.61
CA LEU A 157 -2.54 -9.61 -14.15
C LEU A 157 -1.42 -10.52 -13.63
N ALA A 158 -0.73 -10.06 -12.58
CA ALA A 158 0.15 -10.88 -11.77
C ALA A 158 -0.30 -10.82 -10.29
N LEU A 159 -0.76 -11.93 -9.75
CA LEU A 159 -1.21 -12.04 -8.36
C LEU A 159 -0.12 -12.72 -7.54
N ILE A 160 0.40 -12.01 -6.54
CA ILE A 160 1.48 -12.48 -5.69
C ILE A 160 0.93 -12.73 -4.29
N ASN A 161 0.94 -13.98 -3.85
CA ASN A 161 0.38 -14.41 -2.55
C ASN A 161 -1.03 -13.84 -2.26
N THR A 162 -1.86 -13.79 -3.29
CA THR A 162 -3.27 -13.40 -3.18
C THR A 162 -4.10 -14.66 -3.00
N GLY A 163 -4.77 -14.81 -1.86
CA GLY A 163 -5.65 -15.96 -1.60
C GLY A 163 -6.83 -15.99 -2.56
N PRO A 164 -7.18 -17.17 -3.12
CA PRO A 164 -8.27 -17.29 -4.10
C PRO A 164 -9.65 -17.06 -3.51
N SER A 165 -9.84 -17.39 -2.23
CA SER A 165 -11.09 -17.26 -1.48
C SER A 165 -10.82 -17.27 0.02
N LEU A 166 -11.80 -16.91 0.84
CA LEU A 166 -11.66 -16.90 2.30
C LEU A 166 -11.40 -18.28 2.92
N GLU A 167 -11.86 -19.35 2.29
CA GLU A 167 -11.59 -20.72 2.78
C GLU A 167 -10.10 -21.06 2.77
N ALA A 168 -9.33 -20.36 1.92
CA ALA A 168 -7.87 -20.52 1.89
C ALA A 168 -7.15 -19.81 3.04
N TYR A 169 -7.82 -18.92 3.75
CA TYR A 169 -7.21 -18.14 4.82
C TYR A 169 -6.80 -19.02 6.00
N ILE A 170 -5.59 -18.81 6.51
CA ILE A 170 -5.08 -19.43 7.73
C ILE A 170 -5.35 -18.43 8.86
N PRO A 171 -6.21 -18.76 9.85
CA PRO A 171 -6.50 -17.86 10.94
C PRO A 171 -5.22 -17.42 11.67
N GLN A 172 -5.07 -16.12 11.86
CA GLN A 172 -3.97 -15.50 12.58
C GLN A 172 -4.39 -15.18 14.00
N GLU A 173 -3.42 -15.07 14.92
CA GLU A 173 -3.70 -14.47 16.21
C GLU A 173 -4.19 -13.03 15.98
N PRO A 174 -5.34 -12.66 16.56
CA PRO A 174 -5.86 -11.31 16.36
C PRO A 174 -4.89 -10.30 16.96
N LEU A 175 -4.57 -9.26 16.19
CA LEU A 175 -3.98 -8.05 16.77
C LEU A 175 -4.96 -7.54 17.83
N PRO A 176 -4.50 -7.22 19.04
CA PRO A 176 -5.32 -6.53 20.02
C PRO A 176 -5.57 -5.09 19.54
N LEU A 177 -6.51 -4.93 18.61
CA LEU A 177 -6.87 -3.64 18.03
C LEU A 177 -7.77 -2.90 19.03
N ASP A 178 -7.19 -1.96 19.75
CA ASP A 178 -7.88 -1.05 20.66
C ASP A 178 -7.74 0.37 20.11
N PRO A 179 -8.85 1.03 19.72
CA PRO A 179 -8.79 2.42 19.22
C PRO A 179 -8.13 3.38 20.20
N SER A 180 -8.29 3.14 21.52
CA SER A 180 -7.71 4.00 22.57
C SER A 180 -6.19 3.83 22.73
N ARG A 181 -5.62 2.79 22.12
CA ARG A 181 -4.19 2.46 22.15
C ARG A 181 -3.58 2.44 20.76
N TRP A 182 -4.18 3.14 19.84
CA TRP A 182 -3.64 3.29 18.48
C TRP A 182 -2.58 4.40 18.45
N PRO A 183 -1.47 4.26 17.71
CA PRO A 183 -1.05 3.08 16.93
C PRO A 183 -0.52 1.93 17.81
N PRO A 184 -0.45 0.69 17.26
CA PRO A 184 0.15 -0.43 17.96
C PRO A 184 1.64 -0.19 18.22
N THR A 185 2.20 -0.86 19.21
CA THR A 185 3.64 -0.86 19.47
C THR A 185 4.41 -1.62 18.38
N ASP A 186 5.71 -1.35 18.23
CA ASP A 186 6.56 -2.07 17.28
C ASP A 186 6.52 -3.57 17.51
N ASP A 187 6.59 -4.03 18.77
CA ASP A 187 6.50 -5.45 19.10
C ASP A 187 5.19 -6.08 18.63
N GLN A 188 4.07 -5.35 18.70
CA GLN A 188 2.78 -5.84 18.22
C GLN A 188 2.75 -5.91 16.70
N ILE A 189 3.25 -4.88 16.01
CA ILE A 189 3.35 -4.84 14.55
C ILE A 189 4.27 -5.95 14.04
N LEU A 190 5.45 -6.10 14.64
CA LEU A 190 6.42 -7.14 14.27
C LEU A 190 5.90 -8.55 14.52
N ARG A 191 5.18 -8.77 15.63
CA ARG A 191 4.57 -10.07 15.93
C ARG A 191 3.54 -10.45 14.87
N PHE A 192 2.69 -9.52 14.46
CA PHE A 192 1.75 -9.73 13.37
C PHE A 192 2.46 -9.88 12.02
N GLY A 193 3.51 -9.08 11.78
CA GLY A 193 4.32 -9.11 10.56
C GLY A 193 5.04 -10.45 10.35
N ARG A 194 5.51 -11.10 11.43
CA ARG A 194 6.29 -12.36 11.34
C ARG A 194 5.59 -13.47 10.58
N THR A 195 4.27 -13.55 10.63
CA THR A 195 3.51 -14.57 9.89
C THR A 195 3.52 -14.37 8.37
N ALA A 196 4.06 -13.24 7.90
CA ALA A 196 4.20 -12.94 6.48
C ALA A 196 5.52 -13.46 5.88
N PHE A 197 6.42 -14.01 6.69
CA PHE A 197 7.75 -14.45 6.24
C PHE A 197 7.93 -15.94 6.53
N SER A 198 8.65 -16.61 5.63
CA SER A 198 8.97 -18.04 5.79
C SER A 198 10.04 -18.25 6.86
N ARG A 199 10.97 -17.32 7.00
CA ARG A 199 12.10 -17.40 7.95
C ARG A 199 11.76 -16.66 9.25
N PRO A 200 11.87 -17.33 10.40
CA PRO A 200 11.60 -16.71 11.71
C PRO A 200 12.55 -15.56 12.05
N ASP A 201 13.76 -15.57 11.47
CA ASP A 201 14.83 -14.59 11.64
C ASP A 201 14.82 -13.48 10.55
N PHE A 202 13.79 -13.44 9.71
CA PHE A 202 13.69 -12.36 8.72
C PHE A 202 13.57 -11.01 9.43
N GLU A 203 14.52 -10.13 9.14
CA GLU A 203 14.51 -8.77 9.66
C GLU A 203 13.53 -7.91 8.83
N VAL A 204 12.39 -7.60 9.45
CA VAL A 204 11.40 -6.69 8.83
C VAL A 204 11.99 -5.28 8.81
N PRO A 205 12.11 -4.64 7.64
CA PRO A 205 12.58 -3.26 7.57
C PRO A 205 11.74 -2.33 8.45
N GLN A 206 12.41 -1.46 9.22
CA GLN A 206 11.73 -0.54 10.15
C GLN A 206 10.74 0.36 9.43
N GLU A 207 11.04 0.73 8.18
CA GLU A 207 10.17 1.53 7.34
C GLU A 207 8.78 0.88 7.12
N LEU A 208 8.73 -0.46 7.06
CA LEU A 208 7.45 -1.17 6.93
C LEU A 208 6.66 -1.16 8.25
N VAL A 209 7.35 -1.16 9.39
CA VAL A 209 6.72 -0.98 10.71
C VAL A 209 6.14 0.43 10.81
N ASP A 210 6.88 1.44 10.38
CA ASP A 210 6.46 2.84 10.40
C ASP A 210 5.25 3.09 9.48
N GLU A 211 5.15 2.41 8.33
CA GLU A 211 4.00 2.50 7.43
C GLU A 211 2.69 2.05 8.09
N VAL A 212 2.72 1.01 8.94
CA VAL A 212 1.54 0.60 9.72
C VAL A 212 1.08 1.72 10.67
N ARG A 213 2.04 2.44 11.27
CA ARG A 213 1.75 3.55 12.19
C ARG A 213 1.15 4.77 11.50
N LEU A 214 1.43 4.95 10.20
CA LEU A 214 0.83 6.02 9.41
C LEU A 214 -0.66 5.79 9.13
N MET A 215 -1.15 4.57 9.25
CA MET A 215 -2.58 4.29 9.10
C MET A 215 -3.36 4.77 10.33
N THR A 216 -4.63 5.14 10.13
CA THR A 216 -5.56 5.31 11.26
C THR A 216 -6.16 3.96 11.64
N PHE A 217 -6.68 3.84 12.86
CA PHE A 217 -7.45 2.66 13.28
C PHE A 217 -8.60 2.38 12.32
N HIS A 218 -9.32 3.44 11.92
CA HIS A 218 -10.44 3.36 10.98
C HIS A 218 -9.99 2.80 9.63
N THR A 219 -8.91 3.35 9.04
CA THR A 219 -8.47 2.92 7.71
C THR A 219 -7.99 1.48 7.70
N LEU A 220 -7.22 1.05 8.72
CA LEU A 220 -6.76 -0.34 8.80
C LEU A 220 -7.93 -1.32 8.90
N THR A 221 -8.81 -1.10 9.87
CA THR A 221 -9.91 -2.03 10.14
C THR A 221 -10.93 -2.06 9.00
N THR A 222 -11.21 -0.91 8.40
CA THR A 222 -12.16 -0.80 7.29
C THR A 222 -11.60 -1.46 6.03
N THR A 223 -10.37 -1.18 5.62
CA THR A 223 -9.78 -1.79 4.42
C THR A 223 -9.68 -3.32 4.53
N MET A 224 -9.33 -3.85 5.70
CA MET A 224 -9.30 -5.30 5.94
C MET A 224 -10.70 -5.93 5.85
N ARG A 225 -11.70 -5.28 6.45
CA ARG A 225 -13.10 -5.72 6.36
C ARG A 225 -13.58 -5.72 4.92
N GLU A 226 -13.38 -4.64 4.18
CA GLU A 226 -13.87 -4.49 2.80
C GLU A 226 -13.22 -5.49 1.84
N THR A 227 -11.93 -5.81 2.03
CA THR A 227 -11.28 -6.90 1.29
C THR A 227 -11.94 -8.25 1.59
N THR A 228 -12.28 -8.49 2.85
CA THR A 228 -12.98 -9.71 3.28
C THR A 228 -14.37 -9.81 2.66
N GLU A 229 -15.14 -8.72 2.68
CA GLU A 229 -16.49 -8.69 2.07
C GLU A 229 -16.44 -8.97 0.55
N TYR A 230 -15.49 -8.36 -0.17
CA TYR A 230 -15.31 -8.63 -1.60
C TYR A 230 -15.02 -10.11 -1.91
N LEU A 231 -14.18 -10.76 -1.07
CA LEU A 231 -13.87 -12.19 -1.22
C LEU A 231 -15.05 -13.10 -0.82
N LYS A 232 -15.94 -12.67 0.09
CA LYS A 232 -17.17 -13.39 0.44
C LYS A 232 -18.17 -13.43 -0.71
N GLU A 233 -18.27 -12.35 -1.48
CA GLU A 233 -19.23 -12.29 -2.58
C GLU A 233 -18.91 -13.31 -3.67
N ARG A 234 -17.63 -13.44 -4.04
CA ARG A 234 -17.20 -14.34 -5.11
C ARG A 234 -15.70 -14.60 -5.05
N ALA A 235 -15.30 -15.85 -5.21
CA ALA A 235 -13.88 -16.24 -5.28
C ALA A 235 -13.18 -15.59 -6.48
N LEU A 236 -11.90 -15.19 -6.31
CA LEU A 236 -11.15 -14.49 -7.35
C LEU A 236 -11.01 -15.29 -8.65
N PRO A 237 -10.74 -16.61 -8.62
CA PRO A 237 -10.66 -17.38 -9.86
C PRO A 237 -11.97 -17.38 -10.67
N ASP A 238 -13.15 -17.27 -9.99
CA ASP A 238 -14.45 -17.19 -10.68
C ASP A 238 -14.70 -15.79 -11.30
N ARG A 239 -14.13 -14.75 -10.71
CA ARG A 239 -14.12 -13.40 -11.28
C ARG A 239 -13.20 -13.33 -12.49
N LEU A 240 -12.00 -13.89 -12.38
CA LEU A 240 -10.94 -13.82 -13.39
C LEU A 240 -11.22 -14.67 -14.62
N ALA A 241 -11.89 -15.84 -14.47
CA ALA A 241 -12.14 -16.76 -15.57
C ALA A 241 -12.92 -16.13 -16.73
N GLY A 242 -13.82 -15.15 -16.44
CA GLY A 242 -14.61 -14.46 -17.44
C GLY A 242 -13.92 -13.28 -18.12
N LEU A 243 -12.76 -12.82 -17.61
CA LEU A 243 -12.10 -11.62 -18.11
C LEU A 243 -11.25 -11.86 -19.36
N GLY A 244 -10.86 -13.10 -19.64
CA GLY A 244 -10.00 -13.44 -20.78
C GLY A 244 -8.62 -12.80 -20.73
N LYS A 245 -8.18 -12.33 -19.54
CA LYS A 245 -6.87 -11.69 -19.38
C LYS A 245 -5.81 -12.73 -19.03
N PRO A 246 -4.61 -12.56 -19.55
CA PRO A 246 -3.47 -13.33 -19.11
C PRO A 246 -3.21 -13.17 -17.62
N LEU A 247 -2.97 -14.29 -16.95
CA LEU A 247 -2.80 -14.32 -15.49
C LEU A 247 -1.53 -15.09 -15.09
N LEU A 248 -0.69 -14.44 -14.27
CA LEU A 248 0.38 -15.06 -13.51
C LEU A 248 -0.03 -15.12 -12.04
N VAL A 249 0.13 -16.26 -11.41
CA VAL A 249 -0.01 -16.41 -9.94
C VAL A 249 1.32 -16.88 -9.38
N LEU A 250 1.95 -16.07 -8.56
CA LEU A 250 3.13 -16.42 -7.77
C LEU A 250 2.69 -16.66 -6.33
N PHE A 251 3.09 -17.80 -5.76
CA PHE A 251 2.63 -18.13 -4.42
C PHE A 251 3.76 -18.76 -3.61
N GLY A 252 4.10 -18.17 -2.46
CA GLY A 252 5.09 -18.74 -1.54
C GLY A 252 4.61 -20.10 -1.03
N ALA A 253 5.47 -21.10 -1.15
CA ALA A 253 5.14 -22.47 -0.72
C ALA A 253 5.05 -22.61 0.81
N ASP A 254 5.63 -21.64 1.54
CA ASP A 254 5.64 -21.57 3.00
C ASP A 254 4.79 -20.40 3.52
N ASP A 255 3.78 -19.96 2.73
CA ASP A 255 2.86 -18.90 3.12
C ASP A 255 2.08 -19.29 4.40
N GLY A 256 2.27 -18.50 5.46
CA GLY A 256 1.59 -18.69 6.75
C GLY A 256 0.22 -18.00 6.85
N ARG A 257 -0.21 -17.24 5.84
CA ARG A 257 -1.49 -16.50 5.83
C ARG A 257 -2.54 -17.10 4.93
N TRP A 258 -2.13 -17.68 3.81
CA TRP A 258 -2.99 -18.40 2.88
C TRP A 258 -2.44 -19.80 2.66
N ARG A 259 -3.29 -20.81 2.65
CA ARG A 259 -2.85 -22.20 2.35
C ARG A 259 -2.20 -22.24 0.96
N PRO A 260 -0.92 -22.61 0.83
CA PRO A 260 -0.25 -22.62 -0.48
C PRO A 260 -0.92 -23.55 -1.50
N SER A 261 -1.53 -24.66 -1.04
CA SER A 261 -2.29 -25.58 -1.90
C SER A 261 -3.49 -24.91 -2.56
N SER A 262 -4.02 -23.81 -2.01
CA SER A 262 -5.14 -23.09 -2.57
C SER A 262 -4.80 -22.37 -3.89
N ALA A 263 -3.52 -22.11 -4.18
CA ALA A 263 -3.08 -21.56 -5.46
C ALA A 263 -3.56 -22.44 -6.65
N ALA A 264 -3.75 -23.75 -6.44
CA ALA A 264 -4.33 -24.63 -7.44
C ALA A 264 -5.74 -24.20 -7.89
N GLY A 265 -6.49 -23.49 -7.04
CA GLY A 265 -7.80 -22.94 -7.38
C GLY A 265 -7.80 -21.99 -8.57
N TYR A 266 -6.66 -21.31 -8.81
CA TYR A 266 -6.50 -20.44 -9.98
C TYR A 266 -6.37 -21.19 -11.31
N ARG A 267 -6.09 -22.51 -11.30
CA ARG A 267 -5.93 -23.32 -12.52
C ARG A 267 -7.20 -23.42 -13.36
N LYS A 268 -8.37 -23.05 -12.80
CA LYS A 268 -9.62 -22.94 -13.56
C LYS A 268 -9.69 -21.69 -14.46
N VAL A 269 -8.79 -20.71 -14.27
CA VAL A 269 -8.71 -19.54 -15.15
C VAL A 269 -7.97 -19.96 -16.44
N PRO A 270 -8.59 -19.77 -17.62
CA PRO A 270 -7.95 -20.18 -18.87
C PRO A 270 -6.60 -19.46 -19.10
N GLY A 271 -5.57 -20.23 -19.45
CA GLY A 271 -4.26 -19.68 -19.78
C GLY A 271 -3.45 -19.16 -18.58
N VAL A 272 -3.86 -19.47 -17.35
CA VAL A 272 -3.12 -19.07 -16.14
C VAL A 272 -1.78 -19.80 -16.04
N THR A 273 -0.75 -19.08 -15.61
CA THR A 273 0.50 -19.63 -15.10
C THR A 273 0.48 -19.56 -13.58
N VAL A 274 0.66 -20.71 -12.91
CA VAL A 274 0.71 -20.80 -11.43
C VAL A 274 2.06 -21.35 -11.03
N GLU A 275 2.84 -20.54 -10.32
CA GLU A 275 4.17 -20.87 -9.82
C GLU A 275 4.17 -20.89 -8.28
N LEU A 276 4.57 -22.01 -7.70
CA LEU A 276 4.88 -22.10 -6.28
C LEU A 276 6.35 -21.77 -6.05
N LEU A 277 6.62 -20.96 -5.04
CA LEU A 277 7.95 -20.48 -4.70
C LEU A 277 8.45 -21.18 -3.43
N PRO A 278 9.18 -22.31 -3.54
CA PRO A 278 9.72 -23.02 -2.38
C PRO A 278 10.63 -22.11 -1.54
N GLY A 279 10.51 -22.20 -0.22
CA GLY A 279 11.29 -21.44 0.74
C GLY A 279 10.84 -20.01 0.95
N LEU A 280 9.74 -19.58 0.30
CA LEU A 280 9.20 -18.22 0.44
C LEU A 280 7.82 -18.25 1.11
N GLY A 281 7.61 -17.28 1.99
CA GLY A 281 6.36 -17.08 2.72
C GLY A 281 5.36 -16.22 1.98
N HIS A 282 4.62 -15.40 2.74
CA HIS A 282 3.58 -14.53 2.22
C HIS A 282 4.13 -13.34 1.42
N THR A 283 5.40 -12.97 1.62
CA THR A 283 5.95 -11.71 1.08
C THR A 283 7.19 -11.96 0.19
N PRO A 284 7.09 -12.72 -0.91
CA PRO A 284 8.23 -13.02 -1.78
C PRO A 284 8.86 -11.77 -2.40
N ILE A 285 8.12 -10.68 -2.52
CA ILE A 285 8.63 -9.37 -3.00
C ILE A 285 9.73 -8.77 -2.09
N LEU A 286 9.81 -9.22 -0.83
CA LEU A 286 10.83 -8.84 0.14
C LEU A 286 11.79 -9.99 0.45
N GLU A 287 11.30 -11.24 0.50
CA GLU A 287 12.10 -12.40 0.86
C GLU A 287 13.08 -12.83 -0.25
N ASP A 288 12.67 -12.72 -1.51
CA ASP A 288 13.49 -12.97 -2.71
C ASP A 288 13.02 -12.10 -3.87
N PRO A 289 13.32 -10.79 -3.84
CA PRO A 289 12.91 -9.87 -4.88
C PRO A 289 13.50 -10.21 -6.25
N GLN A 290 14.72 -10.79 -6.31
CA GLN A 290 15.39 -11.15 -7.55
C GLN A 290 14.60 -12.25 -8.28
N ARG A 291 14.24 -13.34 -7.60
CA ARG A 291 13.47 -14.43 -8.16
C ARG A 291 12.06 -13.99 -8.54
N THR A 292 11.43 -13.20 -7.68
CA THR A 292 10.08 -12.69 -7.92
C THR A 292 10.04 -11.75 -9.14
N ALA A 293 11.01 -10.84 -9.25
CA ALA A 293 11.14 -9.95 -10.40
C ALA A 293 11.43 -10.70 -11.69
N ALA A 294 12.30 -11.71 -11.66
CA ALA A 294 12.64 -12.51 -12.85
C ALA A 294 11.38 -13.20 -13.44
N LEU A 295 10.54 -13.78 -12.58
CA LEU A 295 9.28 -14.42 -13.02
C LEU A 295 8.28 -13.40 -13.57
N LEU A 296 8.18 -12.23 -12.94
CA LEU A 296 7.31 -11.15 -13.42
C LEU A 296 7.80 -10.60 -14.76
N LEU A 297 9.11 -10.41 -14.94
CA LEU A 297 9.71 -9.98 -16.20
C LEU A 297 9.51 -10.99 -17.34
N ASP A 298 9.71 -12.28 -17.05
CA ASP A 298 9.46 -13.34 -18.03
C ASP A 298 7.98 -13.33 -18.50
N PHE A 299 7.06 -13.19 -17.55
CA PHE A 299 5.63 -13.09 -17.85
C PHE A 299 5.30 -11.87 -18.72
N THR A 300 5.84 -10.70 -18.40
CA THR A 300 5.55 -9.46 -19.14
C THR A 300 6.21 -9.44 -20.53
N THR A 301 7.37 -10.11 -20.70
CA THR A 301 8.11 -10.11 -21.97
C THR A 301 7.52 -11.07 -23.01
N ARG A 302 6.97 -12.22 -22.62
CA ARG A 302 6.34 -13.20 -23.51
C ARG A 302 5.09 -12.68 -24.23
N ARG A 303 4.67 -11.46 -23.98
CA ARG A 303 3.39 -10.88 -24.41
C ARG A 303 3.56 -9.66 -25.32
N ARG A 304 4.76 -9.44 -25.79
CA ARG A 304 5.08 -8.44 -26.82
C ARG A 304 4.95 -9.01 -28.23
#